data_e812d2df9e4fa3edc7e845223cd0863d
#
_entry.id   e812d2df9e4fa3edc7e845223cd0863d
#
_cell.length_a   1.000
_cell.length_b   1.000
_cell.length_c   1.000
_cell.angle_alpha   90.00
_cell.angle_beta   90.00
_cell.angle_gamma   90.00
#
_symmetry.space_group_name_H-M   'P 1'
#
loop_
_entity.id
_entity.type
_entity.pdbx_description
1 polymer ?
#
loop_
_entity_poly.entity_id
_entity_poly.type
_entity_poly.pdbx_seq_one_letter_code
_entity_poly.pdbx_strand_id
1 'polypeptide(L)'
;MATLNEAFRRMNLERAWRWIKSNPDASYKSYCGRAYSRYALADASLLDELQNRLTRGIYDPSHACKVLLPKKSGILRPYTILTVEDQIVYQAMVNVVAERLAPKVRNQYLTVTFGHMYAGKASTWFYKAWRRGYSAFNKAARNSFRRGLKFTASFDLTACYDSLDYRILCHFLKKLNCDQEFCERLKDYLGVWAATDTRIYHSHGIPQGPMGSGLLSEVVLRHFDLNYGTKSNVQYLRYVDDIRLFASREDSLRRVLIRLDTLSKDIGLFPQGAKINIHEIRDIEEELKSISSAYEIEEEDEGTLPDQAYVRREIIGLTQRFSLGDDTRFKFLLSHADPSSRLNSRLLRISQSRPDLIPNVMRYFRKYDRLPVSVSKDLLDRVKREPLYESTTAEIVTTLDQRTPAPHTAPFRRMLIKKWKPRSTGTALKAALGRPLFREKYLDENRIRYGLRTIREWWVRAELFSVLTDARFGIKPLENMLNEGIRDQLGDVALSAADRLTSNGLNVARPLKSLNLAAARALRQLGIISRLPKGVDGVERSLSRLVGQATGVNWRAVFGRNYKQAEKQAVFCRALAETDATAFVNAADVFHDLLLSRLYKHDPHLAYTCWAV
;
A
#
# COMPACT_ATOMS: atom_id res chain seq x y z
N MET A 1 20.44 10.28 16.16
CA MET A 1 19.63 11.53 16.28
C MET A 1 19.70 12.41 15.03
N ALA A 2 20.87 12.70 14.48
CA ALA A 2 20.96 13.61 13.32
C ALA A 2 20.12 13.16 12.12
N THR A 3 20.09 11.88 11.78
CA THR A 3 19.35 11.35 10.62
C THR A 3 17.85 11.32 10.83
N LEU A 4 17.36 10.98 12.03
CA LEU A 4 15.96 11.03 12.36
C LEU A 4 15.42 12.47 12.38
N ASN A 5 16.17 13.40 12.97
CA ASN A 5 15.82 14.82 12.97
C ASN A 5 15.73 15.38 11.54
N GLU A 6 16.64 14.94 10.64
CA GLU A 6 16.58 15.29 9.22
C GLU A 6 15.31 14.72 8.55
N ALA A 7 14.98 13.45 8.82
CA ALA A 7 13.81 12.79 8.27
C ALA A 7 12.49 13.47 8.73
N PHE A 8 12.41 13.88 9.99
CA PHE A 8 11.19 14.40 10.59
C PHE A 8 11.06 15.94 10.56
N ARG A 9 11.95 16.64 9.86
CA ARG A 9 11.80 18.08 9.60
C ARG A 9 10.52 18.36 8.81
N ARG A 10 9.83 19.44 9.19
CA ARG A 10 8.56 19.84 8.56
C ARG A 10 8.64 19.90 7.03
N MET A 11 9.66 20.52 6.50
CA MET A 11 9.89 20.62 5.05
C MET A 11 10.05 19.24 4.37
N ASN A 12 10.62 18.25 5.06
CA ASN A 12 10.77 16.91 4.51
C ASN A 12 9.45 16.13 4.55
N LEU A 13 8.64 16.30 5.58
CA LEU A 13 7.27 15.75 5.67
C LEU A 13 6.36 16.35 4.57
N GLU A 14 6.43 17.67 4.35
CA GLU A 14 5.72 18.33 3.23
C GLU A 14 6.14 17.80 1.87
N ARG A 15 7.43 17.58 1.68
CA ARG A 15 7.98 17.02 0.45
C ARG A 15 7.53 15.58 0.25
N ALA A 16 7.51 14.76 1.31
CA ALA A 16 6.98 13.41 1.28
C ALA A 16 5.50 13.41 0.88
N TRP A 17 4.70 14.27 1.51
CA TRP A 17 3.29 14.44 1.18
C TRP A 17 3.04 14.87 -0.26
N ARG A 18 3.82 15.84 -0.76
CA ARG A 18 3.75 16.29 -2.16
C ARG A 18 4.01 15.13 -3.12
N TRP A 19 5.05 14.34 -2.89
CA TRP A 19 5.41 13.21 -3.76
C TRP A 19 4.38 12.08 -3.71
N ILE A 20 3.81 11.79 -2.54
CA ILE A 20 2.73 10.81 -2.40
C ILE A 20 1.53 11.23 -3.25
N LYS A 21 1.11 12.49 -3.16
CA LYS A 21 0.00 13.02 -3.96
C LYS A 21 0.28 12.95 -5.47
N SER A 22 1.51 13.21 -5.88
CA SER A 22 1.91 13.23 -7.29
C SER A 22 2.29 11.84 -7.84
N ASN A 23 2.36 10.79 -7.01
CA ASN A 23 2.73 9.45 -7.45
C ASN A 23 1.91 9.03 -8.70
N PRO A 24 2.55 8.65 -9.82
CA PRO A 24 1.86 8.25 -11.04
C PRO A 24 1.22 6.85 -10.95
N ASP A 25 1.51 6.05 -9.92
CA ASP A 25 0.93 4.71 -9.78
C ASP A 25 -0.58 4.76 -9.60
N ALA A 26 -1.30 4.62 -10.71
CA ALA A 26 -2.75 4.58 -10.74
C ALA A 26 -3.33 3.41 -9.93
N SER A 27 -2.60 2.30 -9.82
CA SER A 27 -3.06 1.13 -9.05
C SER A 27 -3.06 1.44 -7.56
N TYR A 28 -1.99 2.05 -7.03
CA TYR A 28 -1.92 2.47 -5.64
C TYR A 28 -2.94 3.57 -5.33
N LYS A 29 -3.07 4.56 -6.21
CA LYS A 29 -4.08 5.62 -6.09
C LYS A 29 -5.51 5.10 -6.07
N SER A 30 -5.80 4.00 -6.73
CA SER A 30 -7.15 3.40 -6.69
C SER A 30 -7.58 2.98 -5.28
N TYR A 31 -6.61 2.66 -4.42
CA TYR A 31 -6.86 2.34 -3.00
C TYR A 31 -6.78 3.57 -2.09
N CYS A 32 -5.86 4.50 -2.35
CA CYS A 32 -5.51 5.57 -1.41
C CYS A 32 -6.02 6.97 -1.83
N GLY A 33 -6.41 7.18 -3.09
CA GLY A 33 -6.71 8.51 -3.64
C GLY A 33 -7.77 9.28 -2.85
N ARG A 34 -8.81 8.61 -2.36
CA ARG A 34 -9.83 9.24 -1.50
C ARG A 34 -9.28 9.65 -0.14
N ALA A 35 -8.39 8.84 0.45
CA ALA A 35 -7.74 9.18 1.69
C ALA A 35 -6.85 10.43 1.54
N TYR A 36 -6.16 10.55 0.40
CA TYR A 36 -5.36 11.75 0.10
C TYR A 36 -6.21 13.02 0.01
N SER A 37 -7.36 12.96 -0.66
CA SER A 37 -8.27 14.10 -0.77
C SER A 37 -8.78 14.54 0.61
N ARG A 38 -9.08 13.59 1.50
CA ARG A 38 -9.55 13.87 2.86
C ARG A 38 -8.45 14.42 3.76
N TYR A 39 -7.24 13.88 3.68
CA TYR A 39 -6.10 14.39 4.42
C TYR A 39 -5.76 15.82 3.98
N ALA A 40 -5.90 16.12 2.69
CA ALA A 40 -5.67 17.45 2.13
C ALA A 40 -6.63 18.53 2.67
N LEU A 41 -7.78 18.16 3.28
CA LEU A 41 -8.69 19.13 3.92
C LEU A 41 -8.03 19.92 5.05
N ALA A 42 -7.01 19.34 5.71
CA ALA A 42 -6.32 19.99 6.82
C ALA A 42 -4.82 19.63 6.86
N ASP A 43 -4.21 19.35 5.72
CA ASP A 43 -2.85 18.78 5.61
C ASP A 43 -1.78 19.60 6.34
N ALA A 44 -1.83 20.94 6.27
CA ALA A 44 -0.87 21.80 6.98
C ALA A 44 -0.88 21.51 8.49
N SER A 45 -2.05 21.54 9.12
CA SER A 45 -2.18 21.33 10.57
C SER A 45 -1.98 19.87 10.98
N LEU A 46 -2.29 18.91 10.09
CA LEU A 46 -2.04 17.48 10.33
C LEU A 46 -0.55 17.17 10.26
N LEU A 47 0.19 17.79 9.34
CA LEU A 47 1.64 17.64 9.23
C LEU A 47 2.38 18.27 10.41
N ASP A 48 1.90 19.42 10.95
CA ASP A 48 2.46 20.00 12.17
C ASP A 48 2.30 19.06 13.35
N GLU A 49 1.12 18.48 13.50
CA GLU A 49 0.83 17.50 14.55
C GLU A 49 1.65 16.21 14.39
N LEU A 50 1.77 15.72 13.16
CA LEU A 50 2.60 14.55 12.86
C LEU A 50 4.06 14.81 13.23
N GLN A 51 4.60 15.99 12.85
CA GLN A 51 5.95 16.38 13.22
C GLN A 51 6.13 16.41 14.75
N ASN A 52 5.18 17.02 15.48
CA ASN A 52 5.22 17.08 16.94
C ASN A 52 5.28 15.67 17.57
N ARG A 53 4.43 14.74 17.12
CA ARG A 53 4.46 13.35 17.61
C ARG A 53 5.78 12.63 17.27
N LEU A 54 6.33 12.85 16.07
CA LEU A 54 7.58 12.24 15.64
C LEU A 54 8.78 12.76 16.44
N THR A 55 8.86 14.08 16.66
CA THR A 55 9.96 14.70 17.45
C THR A 55 9.89 14.36 18.93
N ARG A 56 8.69 14.15 19.47
CA ARG A 56 8.49 13.70 20.86
C ARG A 56 8.64 12.17 21.04
N GLY A 57 8.86 11.42 19.97
CA GLY A 57 8.98 9.96 20.03
C GLY A 57 7.68 9.22 20.36
N ILE A 58 6.53 9.88 20.28
CA ILE A 58 5.20 9.30 20.61
C ILE A 58 4.39 8.87 19.37
N TYR A 59 5.01 8.93 18.20
CA TYR A 59 4.40 8.39 16.98
C TYR A 59 4.47 6.86 16.99
N ASP A 60 3.32 6.23 16.80
CA ASP A 60 3.15 4.78 16.72
C ASP A 60 2.58 4.42 15.35
N PRO A 61 3.28 3.59 14.53
CA PRO A 61 2.81 3.21 13.20
C PRO A 61 1.57 2.31 13.29
N SER A 62 0.67 2.49 12.35
CA SER A 62 -0.54 1.69 12.26
C SER A 62 -0.31 0.42 11.45
N HIS A 63 -0.98 -0.68 11.81
CA HIS A 63 -0.94 -1.89 10.99
C HIS A 63 -1.50 -1.65 9.60
N ALA A 64 -0.79 -2.14 8.60
CA ALA A 64 -1.20 -2.05 7.21
C ALA A 64 -2.42 -2.94 6.90
N CYS A 65 -3.22 -2.52 5.93
CA CYS A 65 -4.16 -3.42 5.28
C CYS A 65 -3.49 -4.10 4.08
N LYS A 66 -3.76 -5.38 3.87
CA LYS A 66 -3.19 -6.18 2.77
C LYS A 66 -4.25 -6.55 1.76
N VAL A 67 -3.91 -6.41 0.48
CA VAL A 67 -4.68 -6.93 -0.65
C VAL A 67 -3.81 -7.91 -1.42
N LEU A 68 -4.29 -9.15 -1.55
CA LEU A 68 -3.54 -10.22 -2.22
C LEU A 68 -3.90 -10.22 -3.71
N LEU A 69 -2.95 -9.85 -4.56
CA LEU A 69 -3.11 -9.76 -6.01
C LEU A 69 -2.50 -10.99 -6.71
N PRO A 70 -3.20 -11.66 -7.63
CA PRO A 70 -2.64 -12.79 -8.37
C PRO A 70 -1.57 -12.30 -9.35
N LYS A 71 -0.45 -13.06 -9.42
CA LYS A 71 0.55 -12.96 -10.49
C LYS A 71 0.14 -13.84 -11.67
N LYS A 72 0.84 -13.73 -12.80
CA LYS A 72 0.67 -14.59 -13.98
C LYS A 72 0.82 -16.09 -13.65
N SER A 73 1.70 -16.42 -12.70
CA SER A 73 1.92 -17.77 -12.19
C SER A 73 0.79 -18.31 -11.29
N GLY A 74 -0.20 -17.50 -10.93
CA GLY A 74 -1.23 -17.84 -9.95
C GLY A 74 -0.84 -17.62 -8.49
N ILE A 75 0.44 -17.37 -8.20
CA ILE A 75 0.89 -17.02 -6.84
C ILE A 75 0.41 -15.62 -6.47
N LEU A 76 0.14 -15.40 -5.18
CA LEU A 76 -0.33 -14.12 -4.67
C LEU A 76 0.84 -13.18 -4.34
N ARG A 77 0.65 -11.89 -4.65
CA ARG A 77 1.50 -10.78 -4.23
C ARG A 77 0.76 -9.96 -3.19
N PRO A 78 1.30 -9.78 -1.98
CA PRO A 78 0.70 -8.89 -0.99
C PRO A 78 0.91 -7.43 -1.41
N TYR A 79 -0.19 -6.71 -1.58
CA TYR A 79 -0.18 -5.28 -1.82
C TYR A 79 -0.53 -4.55 -0.53
N THR A 80 0.34 -3.64 -0.09
CA THR A 80 0.29 -3.05 1.25
C THR A 80 -0.33 -1.66 1.21
N ILE A 81 -1.43 -1.47 1.92
CA ILE A 81 -2.11 -0.17 2.06
C ILE A 81 -1.76 0.39 3.44
N LEU A 82 -1.01 1.48 3.46
CA LEU A 82 -0.64 2.23 4.66
C LEU A 82 -1.60 3.41 4.86
N THR A 83 -1.80 3.83 6.12
CA THR A 83 -2.47 5.11 6.42
C THR A 83 -1.74 6.26 5.75
N VAL A 84 -2.39 7.40 5.56
CA VAL A 84 -1.73 8.56 4.93
C VAL A 84 -0.54 9.02 5.77
N GLU A 85 -0.66 9.05 7.08
CA GLU A 85 0.44 9.42 7.98
C GLU A 85 1.62 8.44 7.90
N ASP A 86 1.34 7.13 7.91
CA ASP A 86 2.37 6.10 7.75
C ASP A 86 3.10 6.23 6.41
N GLN A 87 2.37 6.52 5.33
CA GLN A 87 2.99 6.78 4.03
C GLN A 87 3.91 8.01 4.05
N ILE A 88 3.48 9.09 4.73
CA ILE A 88 4.28 10.31 4.86
C ILE A 88 5.56 10.03 5.65
N VAL A 89 5.46 9.35 6.79
CA VAL A 89 6.61 8.99 7.63
C VAL A 89 7.57 8.09 6.87
N TYR A 90 7.05 7.04 6.24
CA TYR A 90 7.84 6.11 5.44
C TYR A 90 8.59 6.84 4.31
N GLN A 91 7.86 7.65 3.53
CA GLN A 91 8.47 8.42 2.45
C GLN A 91 9.48 9.45 2.96
N ALA A 92 9.23 10.11 4.09
CA ALA A 92 10.15 11.08 4.68
C ALA A 92 11.49 10.43 5.12
N MET A 93 11.44 9.23 5.69
CA MET A 93 12.64 8.46 5.99
C MET A 93 13.38 8.05 4.72
N VAL A 94 12.65 7.56 3.72
CA VAL A 94 13.23 7.18 2.41
C VAL A 94 13.83 8.38 1.68
N ASN A 95 13.29 9.59 1.83
CA ASN A 95 13.85 10.80 1.23
C ASN A 95 15.31 11.03 1.67
N VAL A 96 15.60 10.86 2.95
CA VAL A 96 16.96 11.00 3.49
C VAL A 96 17.89 9.93 2.92
N VAL A 97 17.42 8.70 2.81
CA VAL A 97 18.15 7.60 2.17
C VAL A 97 18.45 7.92 0.69
N ALA A 98 17.45 8.43 -0.04
CA ALA A 98 17.58 8.81 -1.45
C ALA A 98 18.67 9.87 -1.67
N GLU A 99 18.70 10.88 -0.80
CA GLU A 99 19.69 11.97 -0.87
C GLU A 99 21.12 11.50 -0.61
N ARG A 100 21.28 10.50 0.26
CA ARG A 100 22.58 9.89 0.57
C ARG A 100 23.03 8.87 -0.47
N LEU A 101 22.08 8.17 -1.09
CA LEU A 101 22.35 7.21 -2.15
C LEU A 101 22.69 7.90 -3.49
N ALA A 102 21.98 8.95 -3.86
CA ALA A 102 22.05 9.58 -5.18
C ALA A 102 23.48 9.96 -5.63
N PRO A 103 24.34 10.58 -4.81
CA PRO A 103 25.72 10.88 -5.21
C PRO A 103 26.53 9.62 -5.56
N LYS A 104 26.24 8.50 -4.90
CA LYS A 104 26.99 7.24 -5.05
C LYS A 104 26.58 6.43 -6.27
N VAL A 105 25.37 6.68 -6.83
CA VAL A 105 24.81 5.91 -7.97
C VAL A 105 24.65 6.73 -9.24
N ARG A 106 24.88 8.04 -9.17
CA ARG A 106 24.65 8.96 -10.30
C ARG A 106 25.33 8.51 -11.60
N ASN A 107 26.54 8.00 -11.52
CA ASN A 107 27.30 7.54 -12.69
C ASN A 107 26.84 6.17 -13.21
N GLN A 108 26.03 5.44 -12.42
CA GLN A 108 25.47 4.14 -12.82
C GLN A 108 24.10 4.29 -13.50
N TYR A 109 23.45 5.45 -13.33
CA TYR A 109 22.15 5.71 -13.94
C TYR A 109 22.26 5.75 -15.46
N LEU A 110 21.38 4.99 -16.14
CA LEU A 110 21.29 4.84 -17.59
C LEU A 110 22.52 4.17 -18.24
N THR A 111 23.41 3.56 -17.43
CA THR A 111 24.54 2.76 -17.90
C THR A 111 24.52 1.35 -17.33
N VAL A 112 24.22 1.21 -16.06
CA VAL A 112 24.12 -0.05 -15.32
C VAL A 112 22.73 -0.23 -14.73
N THR A 113 22.19 0.83 -14.11
CA THR A 113 20.90 0.84 -13.41
C THR A 113 19.91 1.75 -14.15
N PHE A 114 18.71 1.24 -14.41
CA PHE A 114 17.72 1.92 -15.26
C PHE A 114 16.38 2.15 -14.54
N GLY A 115 16.10 1.44 -13.45
CA GLY A 115 14.89 1.60 -12.64
C GLY A 115 15.07 2.50 -11.41
N HIS A 116 13.98 2.92 -10.79
CA HIS A 116 13.89 3.65 -9.52
C HIS A 116 14.91 4.81 -9.33
N MET A 117 15.20 5.53 -10.42
CA MET A 117 16.17 6.63 -10.39
C MET A 117 15.61 7.83 -9.66
N TYR A 118 16.23 8.22 -8.54
CA TYR A 118 15.83 9.40 -7.79
C TYR A 118 15.94 10.68 -8.63
N ALA A 119 14.88 11.49 -8.64
CA ALA A 119 14.80 12.69 -9.47
C ALA A 119 15.40 13.95 -8.82
N GLY A 120 15.64 13.93 -7.50
CA GLY A 120 16.22 15.06 -6.73
C GLY A 120 15.18 15.86 -5.95
N LYS A 121 15.65 16.60 -4.93
CA LYS A 121 14.82 17.38 -3.98
C LYS A 121 13.86 18.37 -4.65
N ALA A 122 14.31 19.03 -5.70
CA ALA A 122 13.56 20.06 -6.41
C ALA A 122 12.53 19.50 -7.39
N SER A 123 12.58 18.19 -7.67
CA SER A 123 11.68 17.56 -8.62
C SER A 123 10.23 17.51 -8.10
N THR A 124 9.27 17.63 -9.00
CA THR A 124 7.85 17.38 -8.74
C THR A 124 7.59 15.91 -8.42
N TRP A 125 8.41 15.01 -8.97
CA TRP A 125 8.30 13.57 -8.84
C TRP A 125 9.46 13.02 -8.01
N PHE A 126 9.20 11.96 -7.24
CA PHE A 126 10.26 11.29 -6.49
C PHE A 126 11.23 10.54 -7.39
N TYR A 127 10.71 9.82 -8.38
CA TYR A 127 11.50 9.13 -9.40
C TYR A 127 11.49 9.90 -10.72
N LYS A 128 12.57 9.76 -11.49
CA LYS A 128 12.58 10.12 -12.91
C LYS A 128 11.54 9.28 -13.64
N ALA A 129 11.01 9.81 -14.76
CA ALA A 129 10.02 9.08 -15.55
C ALA A 129 10.56 7.69 -15.91
N TRP A 130 9.79 6.66 -15.56
CA TRP A 130 10.16 5.26 -15.77
C TRP A 130 10.40 4.93 -17.25
N ARG A 131 9.67 5.59 -18.17
CA ARG A 131 9.83 5.46 -19.64
C ARG A 131 11.27 5.79 -20.07
N ARG A 132 11.87 6.87 -19.53
CA ARG A 132 13.25 7.24 -19.83
C ARG A 132 14.24 6.13 -19.43
N GLY A 133 14.06 5.53 -18.29
CA GLY A 133 14.88 4.40 -17.84
C GLY A 133 14.70 3.18 -18.73
N TYR A 134 13.48 2.87 -19.07
CA TYR A 134 13.13 1.70 -19.87
C TYR A 134 13.61 1.81 -21.34
N SER A 135 13.41 2.96 -21.98
CA SER A 135 13.94 3.25 -23.31
C SER A 135 15.47 3.16 -23.33
N ALA A 136 16.14 3.73 -22.32
CA ALA A 136 17.59 3.62 -22.19
C ALA A 136 18.08 2.18 -21.97
N PHE A 137 17.35 1.36 -21.20
CA PHE A 137 17.63 -0.07 -21.01
C PHE A 137 17.56 -0.84 -22.33
N ASN A 138 16.51 -0.64 -23.13
CA ASN A 138 16.36 -1.24 -24.44
C ASN A 138 17.45 -0.78 -25.43
N LYS A 139 17.78 0.51 -25.42
CA LYS A 139 18.88 1.06 -26.23
C LYS A 139 20.22 0.41 -25.86
N ALA A 140 20.47 0.21 -24.55
CA ALA A 140 21.68 -0.45 -24.08
C ALA A 140 21.73 -1.93 -24.51
N ALA A 141 20.60 -2.65 -24.49
CA ALA A 141 20.50 -4.02 -24.99
C ALA A 141 20.75 -4.12 -26.49
N ARG A 142 20.13 -3.26 -27.32
CA ARG A 142 20.38 -3.15 -28.77
C ARG A 142 21.86 -2.86 -29.06
N ASN A 143 22.46 -1.94 -28.32
CA ASN A 143 23.89 -1.62 -28.49
C ASN A 143 24.79 -2.81 -28.13
N SER A 144 24.42 -3.57 -27.10
CA SER A 144 25.15 -4.79 -26.72
C SER A 144 25.15 -5.82 -27.84
N PHE A 145 23.98 -6.07 -28.43
CA PHE A 145 23.83 -6.99 -29.58
C PHE A 145 24.63 -6.51 -30.80
N ARG A 146 24.55 -5.20 -31.16
CA ARG A 146 25.31 -4.61 -32.27
C ARG A 146 26.83 -4.72 -32.10
N ARG A 147 27.31 -4.78 -30.84
CA ARG A 147 28.71 -4.98 -30.49
C ARG A 147 29.14 -6.45 -30.54
N GLY A 148 28.27 -7.36 -31.02
CA GLY A 148 28.56 -8.78 -31.16
C GLY A 148 28.30 -9.62 -29.89
N LEU A 149 27.65 -9.05 -28.86
CA LEU A 149 27.26 -9.80 -27.67
C LEU A 149 25.93 -10.50 -27.92
N LYS A 150 26.01 -11.66 -28.58
CA LYS A 150 24.82 -12.39 -29.08
C LYS A 150 24.19 -13.35 -28.07
N PHE A 151 24.88 -13.72 -27.00
CA PHE A 151 24.31 -14.53 -25.93
C PHE A 151 23.71 -13.65 -24.85
N THR A 152 22.53 -14.04 -24.35
CA THR A 152 21.84 -13.34 -23.24
C THR A 152 21.43 -14.29 -22.14
N ALA A 153 21.32 -13.76 -20.93
CA ALA A 153 20.69 -14.43 -19.80
C ALA A 153 19.94 -13.42 -18.92
N SER A 154 18.82 -13.86 -18.35
CA SER A 154 18.07 -13.13 -17.32
C SER A 154 18.40 -13.70 -15.96
N PHE A 155 18.52 -12.84 -14.95
CA PHE A 155 18.64 -13.20 -13.54
C PHE A 155 17.57 -12.45 -12.76
N ASP A 156 16.55 -13.16 -12.29
CA ASP A 156 15.40 -12.64 -11.55
C ASP A 156 15.42 -13.14 -10.10
N LEU A 157 15.05 -12.30 -9.16
CA LEU A 157 15.03 -12.62 -7.74
C LEU A 157 13.63 -13.07 -7.28
N THR A 158 13.59 -14.14 -6.50
CA THR A 158 12.33 -14.62 -5.93
C THR A 158 11.89 -13.72 -4.79
N ALA A 159 10.69 -13.13 -4.90
CA ALA A 159 10.06 -12.36 -3.83
C ALA A 159 10.97 -11.30 -3.19
N CYS A 160 11.76 -10.58 -3.99
CA CYS A 160 12.79 -9.64 -3.51
C CYS A 160 12.29 -8.70 -2.39
N TYR A 161 11.10 -8.07 -2.58
CA TYR A 161 10.51 -7.17 -1.58
C TYR A 161 10.09 -7.89 -0.30
N ASP A 162 9.56 -9.11 -0.41
CA ASP A 162 9.05 -9.87 0.74
C ASP A 162 10.18 -10.52 1.55
N SER A 163 11.37 -10.71 0.93
CA SER A 163 12.50 -11.44 1.53
C SER A 163 13.60 -10.54 2.09
N LEU A 164 13.53 -9.22 1.92
CA LEU A 164 14.59 -8.28 2.28
C LEU A 164 14.76 -8.22 3.80
N ASP A 165 15.87 -8.78 4.33
CA ASP A 165 16.19 -8.79 5.78
C ASP A 165 16.56 -7.39 6.27
N TYR A 166 15.99 -6.98 7.41
CA TYR A 166 16.21 -5.64 7.97
C TYR A 166 17.63 -5.42 8.48
N ARG A 167 18.33 -6.46 8.94
CA ARG A 167 19.72 -6.35 9.39
C ARG A 167 20.63 -6.06 8.20
N ILE A 168 20.36 -6.72 7.07
CA ILE A 168 21.07 -6.49 5.80
C ILE A 168 20.78 -5.08 5.29
N LEU A 169 19.51 -4.67 5.29
CA LEU A 169 19.15 -3.29 4.93
C LEU A 169 19.87 -2.26 5.82
N CYS A 170 19.83 -2.43 7.15
CA CYS A 170 20.51 -1.55 8.08
C CYS A 170 22.03 -1.51 7.87
N HIS A 171 22.67 -2.65 7.53
CA HIS A 171 24.08 -2.68 7.18
C HIS A 171 24.40 -1.77 5.98
N PHE A 172 23.61 -1.82 4.92
CA PHE A 172 23.80 -0.94 3.76
C PHE A 172 23.44 0.52 4.05
N LEU A 173 22.40 0.78 4.87
CA LEU A 173 22.05 2.13 5.30
C LEU A 173 23.17 2.79 6.12
N LYS A 174 23.84 2.05 6.99
CA LYS A 174 25.03 2.54 7.71
C LYS A 174 26.16 2.92 6.77
N LYS A 175 26.39 2.17 5.68
CA LYS A 175 27.34 2.54 4.61
C LYS A 175 26.92 3.81 3.85
N LEU A 176 25.69 4.23 3.96
CA LEU A 176 25.17 5.53 3.50
C LEU A 176 25.18 6.61 4.60
N ASN A 177 25.89 6.38 5.70
CA ASN A 177 25.97 7.27 6.86
C ASN A 177 24.64 7.52 7.56
N CYS A 178 23.69 6.58 7.50
CA CYS A 178 22.52 6.59 8.38
C CYS A 178 22.96 6.11 9.78
N ASP A 179 22.59 6.84 10.82
CA ASP A 179 22.95 6.47 12.19
C ASP A 179 22.15 5.27 12.70
N GLN A 180 22.61 4.69 13.83
CA GLN A 180 22.01 3.49 14.41
C GLN A 180 20.54 3.70 14.77
N GLU A 181 20.21 4.82 15.38
CA GLU A 181 18.85 5.14 15.82
C GLU A 181 17.87 5.22 14.64
N PHE A 182 18.30 5.80 13.51
CA PHE A 182 17.50 5.81 12.28
C PHE A 182 17.24 4.39 11.75
N CYS A 183 18.28 3.54 11.73
CA CYS A 183 18.17 2.17 11.25
C CYS A 183 17.20 1.34 12.12
N GLU A 184 17.31 1.47 13.43
CA GLU A 184 16.43 0.77 14.38
C GLU A 184 14.98 1.24 14.25
N ARG A 185 14.77 2.56 14.20
CA ARG A 185 13.43 3.11 14.02
C ARG A 185 12.78 2.68 12.71
N LEU A 186 13.54 2.69 11.61
CA LEU A 186 13.04 2.21 10.32
C LEU A 186 12.72 0.72 10.37
N LYS A 187 13.58 -0.09 10.99
CA LYS A 187 13.35 -1.53 11.18
C LYS A 187 12.06 -1.79 11.96
N ASP A 188 11.84 -1.07 13.07
CA ASP A 188 10.65 -1.25 13.90
C ASP A 188 9.37 -0.88 13.13
N TYR A 189 9.40 0.23 12.39
CA TYR A 189 8.27 0.64 11.56
C TYR A 189 8.01 -0.34 10.41
N LEU A 190 9.04 -0.80 9.73
CA LEU A 190 8.91 -1.83 8.69
C LEU A 190 8.31 -3.12 9.24
N GLY A 191 8.69 -3.53 10.45
CA GLY A 191 8.13 -4.70 11.13
C GLY A 191 6.60 -4.61 11.25
N VAL A 192 6.06 -3.45 11.60
CA VAL A 192 4.61 -3.20 11.68
C VAL A 192 3.97 -3.16 10.29
N TRP A 193 4.56 -2.45 9.34
CA TRP A 193 3.97 -2.26 8.01
C TRP A 193 4.05 -3.49 7.10
N ALA A 194 5.10 -4.32 7.25
CA ALA A 194 5.23 -5.55 6.49
C ALA A 194 4.39 -6.71 7.06
N ALA A 195 4.06 -6.67 8.35
CA ALA A 195 3.30 -7.72 9.01
C ALA A 195 1.96 -8.01 8.31
N THR A 196 1.63 -9.30 8.20
CA THR A 196 0.35 -9.77 7.66
C THR A 196 -0.68 -10.05 8.76
N ASP A 197 -0.22 -10.23 9.99
CA ASP A 197 -1.04 -10.40 11.20
C ASP A 197 -0.52 -9.46 12.28
N THR A 198 -1.41 -8.87 13.06
CA THR A 198 -1.07 -7.94 14.15
C THR A 198 -0.33 -8.58 15.31
N ARG A 199 -0.21 -9.90 15.35
CA ARG A 199 0.48 -10.67 16.41
C ARG A 199 1.83 -11.22 15.97
N ILE A 200 2.15 -11.17 14.67
CA ILE A 200 3.36 -11.74 14.11
C ILE A 200 4.12 -10.65 13.36
N TYR A 201 5.25 -10.22 13.91
CA TYR A 201 6.14 -9.25 13.30
C TYR A 201 7.27 -9.97 12.58
N HIS A 202 7.53 -9.54 11.35
CA HIS A 202 8.61 -10.08 10.55
C HIS A 202 9.90 -9.28 10.76
N SER A 203 11.04 -9.96 10.67
CA SER A 203 12.37 -9.32 10.60
C SER A 203 12.82 -9.00 9.17
N HIS A 204 11.93 -9.21 8.20
CA HIS A 204 12.18 -9.04 6.76
C HIS A 204 10.92 -8.55 6.04
N GLY A 205 11.11 -8.10 4.81
CA GLY A 205 10.06 -7.63 3.92
C GLY A 205 9.84 -6.12 3.99
N ILE A 206 9.63 -5.52 2.81
CA ILE A 206 9.27 -4.11 2.68
C ILE A 206 7.88 -3.98 2.03
N PRO A 207 7.08 -2.98 2.41
CA PRO A 207 5.72 -2.82 1.90
C PRO A 207 5.67 -2.73 0.37
N GLN A 208 4.95 -3.61 -0.31
CA GLN A 208 4.71 -3.49 -1.75
C GLN A 208 3.54 -2.54 -2.02
N GLY A 209 3.77 -1.52 -2.83
CA GLY A 209 2.79 -0.47 -3.15
C GLY A 209 3.27 0.93 -2.78
N PRO A 210 3.69 1.24 -1.55
CA PRO A 210 4.28 2.53 -1.23
C PRO A 210 5.53 2.82 -2.07
N MET A 211 5.63 4.04 -2.57
CA MET A 211 6.67 4.49 -3.50
C MET A 211 8.09 4.33 -2.94
N GLY A 212 8.27 4.57 -1.62
CA GLY A 212 9.57 4.48 -0.96
C GLY A 212 10.24 3.10 -1.02
N SER A 213 9.46 2.03 -1.15
CA SER A 213 9.98 0.65 -1.13
C SER A 213 10.94 0.37 -2.29
N GLY A 214 10.66 0.93 -3.47
CA GLY A 214 11.56 0.80 -4.62
C GLY A 214 12.96 1.33 -4.33
N LEU A 215 13.09 2.45 -3.62
CA LEU A 215 14.41 3.00 -3.27
C LEU A 215 15.13 2.17 -2.20
N LEU A 216 14.41 1.65 -1.19
CA LEU A 216 15.04 0.78 -0.19
C LEU A 216 15.57 -0.51 -0.82
N SER A 217 14.86 -1.08 -1.80
CA SER A 217 15.39 -2.22 -2.55
C SER A 217 16.66 -1.86 -3.33
N GLU A 218 16.73 -0.67 -3.95
CA GLU A 218 17.92 -0.19 -4.66
C GLU A 218 19.16 -0.11 -3.76
N VAL A 219 18.98 0.25 -2.48
CA VAL A 219 20.09 0.28 -1.50
C VAL A 219 20.77 -1.09 -1.37
N VAL A 220 19.98 -2.16 -1.35
CA VAL A 220 20.49 -3.54 -1.21
C VAL A 220 20.94 -4.11 -2.56
N LEU A 221 20.15 -3.92 -3.62
CA LEU A 221 20.45 -4.44 -4.96
C LEU A 221 21.70 -3.83 -5.57
N ARG A 222 22.13 -2.65 -5.12
CA ARG A 222 23.41 -2.08 -5.48
C ARG A 222 24.59 -2.99 -5.14
N HIS A 223 24.43 -3.97 -4.24
CA HIS A 223 25.43 -4.98 -3.97
C HIS A 223 25.84 -5.77 -5.23
N PHE A 224 24.88 -6.08 -6.10
CA PHE A 224 25.15 -6.68 -7.40
C PHE A 224 25.93 -5.74 -8.32
N ASP A 225 25.47 -4.47 -8.43
CA ASP A 225 26.06 -3.48 -9.33
C ASP A 225 27.55 -3.23 -9.05
N LEU A 226 27.96 -3.36 -7.79
CA LEU A 226 29.34 -3.16 -7.35
C LEU A 226 30.23 -4.40 -7.49
N ASN A 227 29.64 -5.60 -7.51
CA ASN A 227 30.40 -6.83 -7.28
C ASN A 227 30.21 -7.90 -8.38
N TYR A 228 29.40 -7.67 -9.44
CA TYR A 228 29.17 -8.67 -10.50
C TYR A 228 30.42 -9.03 -11.31
N GLY A 229 31.46 -8.23 -11.27
CA GLY A 229 32.72 -8.47 -11.95
C GLY A 229 32.92 -7.59 -13.20
N THR A 230 33.37 -6.36 -12.99
CA THR A 230 33.59 -5.36 -14.06
C THR A 230 34.68 -5.73 -15.07
N LYS A 231 35.53 -6.74 -14.79
CA LYS A 231 36.56 -7.27 -15.69
C LYS A 231 36.03 -8.37 -16.64
N SER A 232 34.75 -8.75 -16.52
CA SER A 232 34.12 -9.71 -17.42
C SER A 232 33.75 -9.03 -18.74
N ASN A 233 33.97 -9.71 -19.88
CA ASN A 233 33.47 -9.26 -21.19
C ASN A 233 31.93 -9.45 -21.29
N VAL A 234 31.21 -9.12 -20.22
CA VAL A 234 29.78 -9.26 -20.08
C VAL A 234 29.18 -7.87 -19.82
N GLN A 235 28.22 -7.49 -20.62
CA GLN A 235 27.41 -6.32 -20.37
C GLN A 235 26.33 -6.68 -19.36
N TYR A 236 26.32 -5.97 -18.23
CA TYR A 236 25.34 -6.09 -17.16
C TYR A 236 24.39 -4.89 -17.21
N LEU A 237 23.08 -5.16 -17.24
CA LEU A 237 22.02 -4.16 -17.23
C LEU A 237 21.00 -4.55 -16.17
N ARG A 238 20.64 -3.64 -15.25
CA ARG A 238 19.62 -3.91 -14.22
C ARG A 238 18.47 -2.90 -14.28
N TYR A 239 17.25 -3.43 -14.39
CA TYR A 239 16.01 -2.66 -14.24
C TYR A 239 15.26 -3.15 -13.00
N VAL A 240 15.38 -2.44 -11.88
CA VAL A 240 14.87 -2.85 -10.55
C VAL A 240 15.49 -4.19 -10.13
N ASP A 241 14.73 -5.26 -10.00
CA ASP A 241 15.15 -6.63 -9.67
C ASP A 241 15.43 -7.50 -10.89
N ASP A 242 15.10 -7.04 -12.10
CA ASP A 242 15.39 -7.72 -13.36
C ASP A 242 16.80 -7.38 -13.84
N ILE A 243 17.70 -8.38 -13.85
CA ILE A 243 19.07 -8.26 -14.34
C ILE A 243 19.18 -8.99 -15.68
N ARG A 244 19.71 -8.28 -16.69
CA ARG A 244 20.01 -8.83 -18.00
C ARG A 244 21.51 -8.77 -18.26
N LEU A 245 22.00 -9.88 -18.79
CA LEU A 245 23.41 -10.08 -19.14
C LEU A 245 23.54 -10.32 -20.64
N PHE A 246 24.58 -9.73 -21.26
CA PHE A 246 24.90 -9.96 -22.68
C PHE A 246 26.38 -10.27 -22.80
N ALA A 247 26.75 -11.29 -23.60
CA ALA A 247 28.13 -11.69 -23.85
C ALA A 247 28.32 -12.21 -25.26
N SER A 248 29.58 -12.29 -25.70
CA SER A 248 29.96 -12.96 -26.98
C SER A 248 30.06 -14.48 -26.84
N ARG A 249 30.15 -15.01 -25.60
CA ARG A 249 30.29 -16.44 -25.31
C ARG A 249 29.42 -16.84 -24.13
N GLU A 250 28.82 -18.00 -24.21
CA GLU A 250 27.98 -18.58 -23.16
C GLU A 250 28.72 -18.76 -21.82
N ASP A 251 29.98 -19.25 -21.87
CA ASP A 251 30.79 -19.44 -20.66
C ASP A 251 30.99 -18.18 -19.85
N SER A 252 31.07 -17.02 -20.53
CA SER A 252 31.19 -15.73 -19.84
C SER A 252 29.92 -15.40 -19.03
N LEU A 253 28.75 -15.72 -19.60
CA LEU A 253 27.46 -15.57 -18.88
C LEU A 253 27.39 -16.51 -17.68
N ARG A 254 27.76 -17.78 -17.84
CA ARG A 254 27.74 -18.77 -16.74
C ARG A 254 28.59 -18.30 -15.56
N ARG A 255 29.78 -17.76 -15.79
CA ARG A 255 30.66 -17.23 -14.72
C ARG A 255 29.99 -16.07 -13.97
N VAL A 256 29.36 -15.14 -14.67
CA VAL A 256 28.69 -14.01 -14.05
C VAL A 256 27.42 -14.47 -13.32
N LEU A 257 26.65 -15.40 -13.87
CA LEU A 257 25.48 -15.99 -13.20
C LEU A 257 25.85 -16.69 -11.88
N ILE A 258 26.93 -17.48 -11.87
CA ILE A 258 27.46 -18.10 -10.63
C ILE A 258 27.83 -17.01 -9.62
N ARG A 259 28.48 -15.94 -10.09
CA ARG A 259 28.83 -14.80 -9.22
C ARG A 259 27.59 -14.11 -8.66
N LEU A 260 26.57 -13.82 -9.48
CA LEU A 260 25.31 -13.23 -9.03
C LEU A 260 24.56 -14.16 -8.07
N ASP A 261 24.57 -15.47 -8.30
CA ASP A 261 23.97 -16.44 -7.38
C ASP A 261 24.66 -16.41 -6.00
N THR A 262 25.99 -16.35 -5.96
CA THR A 262 26.74 -16.19 -4.71
C THR A 262 26.41 -14.88 -4.01
N LEU A 263 26.45 -13.74 -4.74
CA LEU A 263 26.13 -12.42 -4.21
C LEU A 263 24.68 -12.34 -3.69
N SER A 264 23.74 -13.04 -4.32
CA SER A 264 22.35 -13.06 -3.85
C SER A 264 22.22 -13.73 -2.49
N LYS A 265 22.96 -14.82 -2.29
CA LYS A 265 22.99 -15.55 -1.01
C LYS A 265 23.66 -14.73 0.11
N ASP A 266 24.70 -13.94 -0.22
CA ASP A 266 25.35 -13.03 0.73
C ASP A 266 24.38 -12.01 1.34
N ILE A 267 23.34 -11.63 0.60
CA ILE A 267 22.32 -10.66 1.03
C ILE A 267 20.97 -11.32 1.33
N GLY A 268 20.93 -12.64 1.49
CA GLY A 268 19.72 -13.38 1.87
C GLY A 268 18.61 -13.38 0.81
N LEU A 269 18.94 -13.10 -0.46
CA LEU A 269 18.02 -13.19 -1.58
C LEU A 269 18.31 -14.44 -2.43
N PHE A 270 17.32 -14.93 -3.13
CA PHE A 270 17.44 -16.15 -3.91
C PHE A 270 17.00 -15.94 -5.34
N PRO A 271 17.78 -16.49 -6.33
CA PRO A 271 17.40 -16.40 -7.72
C PRO A 271 16.21 -17.31 -8.03
N GLN A 272 15.41 -16.93 -9.00
CA GLN A 272 14.34 -17.76 -9.54
C GLN A 272 14.92 -18.68 -10.62
N GLY A 273 15.53 -19.81 -10.21
CA GLY A 273 16.26 -20.71 -11.08
C GLY A 273 15.51 -21.16 -12.34
N ALA A 274 14.20 -21.40 -12.24
CA ALA A 274 13.36 -21.79 -13.38
C ALA A 274 13.27 -20.74 -14.50
N LYS A 275 13.63 -19.48 -14.23
CA LYS A 275 13.64 -18.38 -15.22
C LYS A 275 15.03 -18.09 -15.77
N ILE A 276 16.08 -18.66 -15.20
CA ILE A 276 17.44 -18.46 -15.68
C ILE A 276 17.62 -19.32 -16.92
N ASN A 277 17.65 -18.69 -18.08
CA ASN A 277 17.87 -19.32 -19.35
C ASN A 277 18.94 -18.58 -20.14
N ILE A 278 19.98 -19.30 -20.56
CA ILE A 278 21.02 -18.76 -21.44
C ILE A 278 20.65 -19.16 -22.84
N HIS A 279 20.58 -18.21 -23.76
CA HIS A 279 20.31 -18.50 -25.16
C HIS A 279 21.00 -17.49 -26.09
N GLU A 280 21.13 -17.88 -27.36
CA GLU A 280 21.62 -16.99 -28.41
C GLU A 280 20.46 -16.16 -28.98
N ILE A 281 20.67 -14.87 -29.06
CA ILE A 281 19.73 -13.92 -29.63
C ILE A 281 19.84 -13.99 -31.15
N ARG A 282 18.78 -14.39 -31.83
CA ARG A 282 18.67 -14.40 -33.29
C ARG A 282 18.24 -13.06 -33.84
N ASP A 283 17.25 -12.46 -33.17
CA ASP A 283 16.72 -11.13 -33.48
C ASP A 283 16.54 -10.36 -32.16
N ILE A 284 17.23 -9.21 -32.04
CA ILE A 284 17.17 -8.38 -30.84
C ILE A 284 15.78 -7.74 -30.67
N GLU A 285 15.08 -7.45 -31.75
CA GLU A 285 13.75 -6.87 -31.66
C GLU A 285 12.72 -7.90 -31.18
N GLU A 286 12.87 -9.16 -31.55
CA GLU A 286 12.07 -10.26 -30.97
C GLU A 286 12.38 -10.47 -29.49
N GLU A 287 13.65 -10.40 -29.09
CA GLU A 287 14.07 -10.48 -27.70
C GLU A 287 13.48 -9.32 -26.88
N LEU A 288 13.52 -8.10 -27.42
CA LEU A 288 13.00 -6.91 -26.75
C LEU A 288 11.48 -6.80 -26.81
N LYS A 289 10.80 -7.37 -27.81
CA LYS A 289 9.33 -7.44 -27.86
C LYS A 289 8.71 -8.12 -26.64
N SER A 290 9.42 -9.05 -26.03
CA SER A 290 9.02 -9.63 -24.75
C SER A 290 8.99 -8.59 -23.62
N ILE A 291 9.63 -7.42 -23.80
CA ILE A 291 9.91 -6.42 -22.80
C ILE A 291 9.32 -5.05 -23.14
N SER A 292 9.25 -4.61 -24.39
CA SER A 292 9.15 -3.17 -24.69
C SER A 292 8.16 -2.66 -25.75
N SER A 293 7.56 -3.48 -26.54
CA SER A 293 6.84 -3.03 -27.75
C SER A 293 5.65 -2.07 -27.52
N ALA A 294 5.19 -1.90 -26.28
CA ALA A 294 4.09 -0.99 -25.97
C ALA A 294 4.51 0.48 -25.79
N TYR A 295 5.79 0.74 -25.52
CA TYR A 295 6.26 2.07 -25.14
C TYR A 295 6.80 2.90 -26.30
N GLU A 296 7.19 2.24 -27.38
CA GLU A 296 7.64 2.93 -28.62
C GLU A 296 6.46 3.63 -29.33
N ILE A 297 5.23 3.15 -29.14
CA ILE A 297 4.02 3.74 -29.72
C ILE A 297 3.69 5.11 -29.10
N GLU A 298 4.10 5.36 -27.84
CA GLU A 298 3.83 6.63 -27.16
C GLU A 298 4.84 7.75 -27.50
N GLU A 299 6.04 7.42 -28.03
CA GLU A 299 7.04 8.43 -28.44
C GLU A 299 6.68 9.05 -29.81
N GLU A 300 5.92 8.35 -30.64
CA GLU A 300 5.54 8.83 -31.98
C GLU A 300 4.28 9.70 -32.00
N ASP A 301 3.43 9.68 -30.94
CA ASP A 301 2.11 10.32 -30.94
C ASP A 301 1.78 11.06 -29.61
N GLU A 302 2.59 12.04 -29.21
CA GLU A 302 2.14 13.02 -28.20
C GLU A 302 1.04 13.91 -28.84
N GLY A 303 -0.21 13.47 -28.80
CA GLY A 303 -1.37 14.31 -29.11
C GLY A 303 -2.49 13.72 -29.94
N THR A 304 -2.32 12.62 -30.62
CA THR A 304 -3.38 11.97 -31.42
C THR A 304 -3.91 10.73 -30.70
N LEU A 305 -5.23 10.69 -30.44
CA LEU A 305 -5.89 9.48 -29.96
C LEU A 305 -5.71 8.38 -31.02
N PRO A 306 -5.22 7.18 -30.66
CA PRO A 306 -4.99 6.10 -31.61
C PRO A 306 -6.30 5.71 -32.29
N ASP A 307 -6.24 5.44 -33.61
CA ASP A 307 -7.40 4.97 -34.39
C ASP A 307 -8.03 3.74 -33.70
N GLN A 308 -9.28 3.87 -33.33
CA GLN A 308 -10.01 2.82 -32.62
C GLN A 308 -10.19 1.54 -33.46
N ALA A 309 -10.17 1.62 -34.78
CA ALA A 309 -10.19 0.45 -35.64
C ALA A 309 -8.85 -0.31 -35.57
N TYR A 310 -7.74 0.43 -35.58
CA TYR A 310 -6.40 -0.11 -35.36
C TYR A 310 -6.27 -0.76 -33.99
N VAL A 311 -6.63 -0.05 -32.90
CA VAL A 311 -6.57 -0.57 -31.53
C VAL A 311 -7.35 -1.88 -31.38
N ARG A 312 -8.58 -1.93 -31.92
CA ARG A 312 -9.39 -3.15 -31.88
C ARG A 312 -8.77 -4.30 -32.65
N ARG A 313 -8.24 -4.05 -33.86
CA ARG A 313 -7.58 -5.06 -34.69
C ARG A 313 -6.37 -5.65 -33.97
N GLU A 314 -5.53 -4.80 -33.40
CA GLU A 314 -4.35 -5.23 -32.64
C GLU A 314 -4.72 -6.07 -31.41
N ILE A 315 -5.72 -5.65 -30.61
CA ILE A 315 -6.21 -6.45 -29.49
C ILE A 315 -6.73 -7.80 -29.96
N ILE A 316 -7.47 -7.86 -31.07
CA ILE A 316 -7.96 -9.11 -31.65
C ILE A 316 -6.79 -9.99 -32.07
N GLY A 317 -5.76 -9.45 -32.70
CA GLY A 317 -4.55 -10.16 -33.12
C GLY A 317 -3.80 -10.76 -31.96
N LEU A 318 -3.52 -9.95 -30.90
CA LEU A 318 -2.83 -10.40 -29.67
C LEU A 318 -3.59 -11.50 -28.92
N THR A 319 -4.93 -11.52 -29.06
CA THR A 319 -5.81 -12.46 -28.35
C THR A 319 -6.27 -13.62 -29.22
N GLN A 320 -5.63 -13.86 -30.36
CA GLN A 320 -5.89 -15.06 -31.17
C GLN A 320 -5.68 -16.31 -30.33
N ARG A 321 -6.60 -17.30 -30.50
CA ARG A 321 -6.61 -18.56 -29.73
C ARG A 321 -6.63 -18.37 -28.20
N PHE A 322 -7.05 -17.17 -27.74
CA PHE A 322 -7.11 -16.79 -26.31
C PHE A 322 -5.77 -16.86 -25.55
N SER A 323 -4.66 -16.88 -26.27
CA SER A 323 -3.31 -16.66 -25.72
C SER A 323 -2.91 -15.20 -25.89
N LEU A 324 -2.00 -14.71 -25.03
CA LEU A 324 -1.43 -13.37 -25.12
C LEU A 324 0.05 -13.50 -25.48
N GLY A 325 0.43 -12.96 -26.63
CA GLY A 325 1.82 -12.89 -27.07
C GLY A 325 2.61 -11.82 -26.32
N ASP A 326 1.97 -10.68 -26.02
CA ASP A 326 2.59 -9.53 -25.35
C ASP A 326 1.62 -8.90 -24.35
N ASP A 327 1.85 -9.19 -23.08
CA ASP A 327 1.02 -8.70 -21.98
C ASP A 327 1.08 -7.16 -21.84
N THR A 328 2.22 -6.55 -22.09
CA THR A 328 2.44 -5.12 -21.90
C THR A 328 1.72 -4.33 -23.00
N ARG A 329 1.89 -4.75 -24.24
CA ARG A 329 1.18 -4.16 -25.39
C ARG A 329 -0.35 -4.32 -25.25
N PHE A 330 -0.80 -5.48 -24.81
CA PHE A 330 -2.22 -5.73 -24.53
C PHE A 330 -2.78 -4.77 -23.49
N LYS A 331 -2.10 -4.57 -22.36
CA LYS A 331 -2.51 -3.65 -21.29
C LYS A 331 -2.58 -2.22 -21.79
N PHE A 332 -1.58 -1.81 -22.57
CA PHE A 332 -1.54 -0.47 -23.20
C PHE A 332 -2.72 -0.25 -24.14
N LEU A 333 -2.88 -1.11 -25.14
CA LEU A 333 -3.97 -1.00 -26.12
C LEU A 333 -5.35 -1.04 -25.43
N LEU A 334 -5.52 -1.90 -24.43
CA LEU A 334 -6.78 -2.01 -23.69
C LEU A 334 -7.09 -0.72 -22.88
N SER A 335 -6.06 -0.02 -22.41
CA SER A 335 -6.25 1.26 -21.71
C SER A 335 -6.79 2.36 -22.63
N HIS A 336 -6.44 2.32 -23.92
CA HIS A 336 -6.86 3.28 -24.94
C HIS A 336 -8.08 2.83 -25.77
N ALA A 337 -8.49 1.55 -25.66
CA ALA A 337 -9.63 1.02 -26.39
C ALA A 337 -10.96 1.57 -25.88
N ASP A 338 -11.82 2.01 -26.80
CA ASP A 338 -13.21 2.35 -26.51
C ASP A 338 -14.10 1.10 -26.38
N PRO A 339 -15.21 1.18 -25.64
CA PRO A 339 -16.17 0.09 -25.52
C PRO A 339 -16.65 -0.46 -26.87
N SER A 340 -16.52 -1.78 -27.06
CA SER A 340 -16.92 -2.44 -28.31
C SER A 340 -17.43 -3.86 -28.03
N SER A 341 -18.60 -4.19 -28.60
CA SER A 341 -19.18 -5.54 -28.50
C SER A 341 -18.27 -6.62 -29.08
N ARG A 342 -17.45 -6.29 -30.09
CA ARG A 342 -16.50 -7.22 -30.74
C ARG A 342 -15.38 -7.69 -29.79
N LEU A 343 -15.08 -6.95 -28.73
CA LEU A 343 -14.06 -7.33 -27.77
C LEU A 343 -14.61 -8.08 -26.54
N ASN A 344 -15.88 -7.93 -26.22
CA ASN A 344 -16.46 -8.37 -24.96
C ASN A 344 -16.24 -9.87 -24.65
N SER A 345 -16.61 -10.76 -25.58
CA SER A 345 -16.48 -12.21 -25.38
C SER A 345 -15.01 -12.65 -25.25
N ARG A 346 -14.09 -12.01 -26.00
CA ARG A 346 -12.65 -12.28 -25.90
C ARG A 346 -12.09 -11.86 -24.56
N LEU A 347 -12.41 -10.64 -24.11
CA LEU A 347 -11.94 -10.11 -22.83
C LEU A 347 -12.47 -10.91 -21.65
N LEU A 348 -13.74 -11.38 -21.72
CA LEU A 348 -14.28 -12.29 -20.73
C LEU A 348 -13.51 -13.61 -20.65
N ARG A 349 -13.15 -14.22 -21.79
CA ARG A 349 -12.35 -15.45 -21.82
C ARG A 349 -10.93 -15.25 -21.29
N ILE A 350 -10.25 -14.16 -21.68
CA ILE A 350 -8.92 -13.82 -21.15
C ILE A 350 -8.98 -13.66 -19.64
N SER A 351 -9.98 -12.96 -19.12
CA SER A 351 -10.12 -12.79 -17.68
C SER A 351 -10.41 -14.08 -16.90
N GLN A 352 -10.79 -15.18 -17.58
CA GLN A 352 -10.91 -16.50 -16.95
C GLN A 352 -9.57 -17.21 -16.84
N SER A 353 -8.76 -17.15 -17.89
CA SER A 353 -7.46 -17.83 -17.94
C SER A 353 -6.31 -17.04 -17.32
N ARG A 354 -6.46 -15.71 -17.24
CA ARG A 354 -5.43 -14.77 -16.76
C ARG A 354 -5.97 -13.86 -15.65
N PRO A 355 -6.04 -14.36 -14.40
CA PRO A 355 -6.55 -13.59 -13.26
C PRO A 355 -5.75 -12.31 -12.98
N ASP A 356 -4.47 -12.27 -13.31
CA ASP A 356 -3.59 -11.11 -13.21
C ASP A 356 -4.00 -9.95 -14.14
N LEU A 357 -4.74 -10.22 -15.22
CA LEU A 357 -5.25 -9.22 -16.15
C LEU A 357 -6.66 -8.72 -15.83
N ILE A 358 -7.35 -9.33 -14.85
CA ILE A 358 -8.71 -8.92 -14.46
C ILE A 358 -8.79 -7.42 -14.15
N PRO A 359 -7.88 -6.78 -13.40
CA PRO A 359 -7.96 -5.34 -13.16
C PRO A 359 -7.99 -4.50 -14.44
N ASN A 360 -7.21 -4.88 -15.45
CA ASN A 360 -7.17 -4.19 -16.74
C ASN A 360 -8.46 -4.41 -17.54
N VAL A 361 -8.96 -5.64 -17.61
CA VAL A 361 -10.21 -5.97 -18.29
C VAL A 361 -11.40 -5.30 -17.62
N MET A 362 -11.44 -5.30 -16.28
CA MET A 362 -12.51 -4.62 -15.53
C MET A 362 -12.45 -3.10 -15.70
N ARG A 363 -11.26 -2.52 -15.79
CA ARG A 363 -11.10 -1.08 -16.11
C ARG A 363 -11.67 -0.76 -17.49
N TYR A 364 -11.47 -1.60 -18.48
CA TYR A 364 -12.10 -1.45 -19.80
C TYR A 364 -13.62 -1.54 -19.69
N PHE A 365 -14.19 -2.53 -18.99
CA PHE A 365 -15.64 -2.64 -18.81
C PHE A 365 -16.25 -1.47 -18.02
N ARG A 366 -15.47 -0.80 -17.17
CA ARG A 366 -15.94 0.42 -16.47
C ARG A 366 -16.09 1.65 -17.38
N LYS A 367 -15.63 1.59 -18.62
CA LYS A 367 -15.88 2.64 -19.63
C LYS A 367 -17.32 2.59 -20.19
N TYR A 368 -18.05 1.49 -19.98
CA TYR A 368 -19.47 1.45 -20.27
C TYR A 368 -20.27 2.18 -19.19
N ASP A 369 -21.22 3.02 -19.56
CA ASP A 369 -22.19 3.60 -18.62
C ASP A 369 -23.08 2.51 -18.03
N ARG A 370 -23.56 1.59 -18.86
CA ARG A 370 -24.27 0.37 -18.49
C ARG A 370 -23.64 -0.80 -19.21
N LEU A 371 -23.36 -1.87 -18.46
CA LEU A 371 -22.78 -3.09 -19.04
C LEU A 371 -23.78 -3.76 -20.00
N PRO A 372 -23.31 -4.31 -21.13
CA PRO A 372 -24.12 -5.22 -21.93
C PRO A 372 -24.68 -6.37 -21.09
N VAL A 373 -25.94 -6.78 -21.36
CA VAL A 373 -26.64 -7.81 -20.58
C VAL A 373 -25.84 -9.13 -20.53
N SER A 374 -25.24 -9.54 -21.66
CA SER A 374 -24.40 -10.74 -21.73
C SER A 374 -23.15 -10.65 -20.85
N VAL A 375 -22.46 -9.49 -20.85
CA VAL A 375 -21.30 -9.25 -19.98
C VAL A 375 -21.69 -9.27 -18.52
N SER A 376 -22.76 -8.53 -18.16
CA SER A 376 -23.26 -8.49 -16.80
C SER A 376 -23.68 -9.87 -16.29
N LYS A 377 -24.30 -10.71 -17.12
CA LYS A 377 -24.67 -12.09 -16.78
C LYS A 377 -23.44 -12.93 -16.46
N ASP A 378 -22.43 -12.94 -17.35
CA ASP A 378 -21.21 -13.70 -17.15
C ASP A 378 -20.49 -13.28 -15.85
N LEU A 379 -20.33 -11.97 -15.62
CA LEU A 379 -19.69 -11.44 -14.43
C LEU A 379 -20.45 -11.81 -13.15
N LEU A 380 -21.79 -11.73 -13.14
CA LEU A 380 -22.62 -12.15 -12.01
C LEU A 380 -22.47 -13.64 -11.71
N ASP A 381 -22.46 -14.48 -12.74
CA ASP A 381 -22.33 -15.92 -12.57
C ASP A 381 -20.96 -16.31 -12.02
N ARG A 382 -19.90 -15.55 -12.36
CA ARG A 382 -18.57 -15.72 -11.74
C ARG A 382 -18.57 -15.36 -10.27
N VAL A 383 -19.18 -14.23 -9.89
CA VAL A 383 -19.20 -13.82 -8.49
C VAL A 383 -20.04 -14.76 -7.62
N LYS A 384 -21.05 -15.45 -8.17
CA LYS A 384 -21.83 -16.44 -7.42
C LYS A 384 -20.98 -17.63 -6.96
N ARG A 385 -19.96 -18.01 -7.72
CA ARG A 385 -19.03 -19.11 -7.38
C ARG A 385 -18.14 -18.72 -6.22
N GLU A 386 -17.49 -19.69 -5.60
CA GLU A 386 -16.48 -19.42 -4.60
C GLU A 386 -15.26 -18.78 -5.26
N PRO A 387 -14.73 -17.65 -4.73
CA PRO A 387 -13.63 -16.96 -5.36
C PRO A 387 -12.32 -17.72 -5.16
N LEU A 388 -11.62 -18.06 -6.23
CA LEU A 388 -10.24 -18.52 -6.17
C LEU A 388 -9.32 -17.37 -5.73
N TYR A 389 -9.58 -16.16 -6.22
CA TYR A 389 -8.87 -14.94 -5.85
C TYR A 389 -9.86 -13.86 -5.45
N GLU A 390 -9.88 -13.49 -4.18
CA GLU A 390 -10.84 -12.49 -3.67
C GLU A 390 -10.67 -11.11 -4.28
N SER A 391 -9.42 -10.69 -4.57
CA SER A 391 -9.14 -9.41 -5.22
C SER A 391 -9.71 -9.31 -6.63
N THR A 392 -9.70 -10.40 -7.40
CA THR A 392 -10.30 -10.42 -8.73
C THR A 392 -11.83 -10.35 -8.66
N THR A 393 -12.42 -11.04 -7.69
CA THR A 393 -13.85 -10.96 -7.42
C THR A 393 -14.25 -9.56 -6.97
N ALA A 394 -13.40 -8.90 -6.15
CA ALA A 394 -13.60 -7.51 -5.75
C ALA A 394 -13.64 -6.55 -6.97
N GLU A 395 -12.75 -6.74 -7.95
CA GLU A 395 -12.73 -5.97 -9.19
C GLU A 395 -14.00 -6.18 -10.02
N ILE A 396 -14.50 -7.42 -10.10
CA ILE A 396 -15.76 -7.74 -10.79
C ILE A 396 -16.94 -7.07 -10.08
N VAL A 397 -17.05 -7.19 -8.75
CA VAL A 397 -18.12 -6.54 -7.97
C VAL A 397 -18.07 -5.02 -8.14
N THR A 398 -16.89 -4.41 -8.10
CA THR A 398 -16.72 -2.97 -8.31
C THR A 398 -17.14 -2.55 -9.73
N THR A 399 -16.95 -3.41 -10.72
CA THR A 399 -17.38 -3.14 -12.10
C THR A 399 -18.89 -3.28 -12.28
N LEU A 400 -19.51 -4.25 -11.63
CA LEU A 400 -20.96 -4.41 -11.61
C LEU A 400 -21.65 -3.27 -10.85
N ASP A 401 -21.02 -2.73 -9.82
CA ASP A 401 -21.61 -1.65 -9.02
C ASP A 401 -21.93 -0.42 -9.89
N GLN A 402 -23.17 0.07 -9.81
CA GLN A 402 -23.73 1.19 -10.59
C GLN A 402 -23.82 0.98 -12.12
N ARG A 403 -23.27 -0.12 -12.67
CA ARG A 403 -23.26 -0.41 -14.11
C ARG A 403 -24.09 -1.63 -14.48
N THR A 404 -24.68 -2.29 -13.51
CA THR A 404 -25.55 -3.45 -13.74
C THR A 404 -26.80 -3.02 -14.50
N PRO A 405 -27.14 -3.65 -15.65
CA PRO A 405 -28.38 -3.35 -16.38
C PRO A 405 -29.61 -3.78 -15.59
N ALA A 406 -30.75 -3.15 -15.87
CA ALA A 406 -32.00 -3.32 -15.12
C ALA A 406 -32.39 -4.80 -14.86
N PRO A 407 -32.33 -5.74 -15.83
CA PRO A 407 -32.68 -7.14 -15.58
C PRO A 407 -31.82 -7.85 -14.54
N HIS A 408 -30.58 -7.34 -14.30
CA HIS A 408 -29.64 -7.96 -13.38
C HIS A 408 -29.51 -7.23 -12.04
N THR A 409 -30.17 -6.10 -11.83
CA THR A 409 -30.08 -5.32 -10.57
C THR A 409 -30.56 -6.12 -9.36
N ALA A 410 -31.70 -6.77 -9.43
CA ALA A 410 -32.22 -7.59 -8.33
C ALA A 410 -31.36 -8.86 -8.07
N PRO A 411 -30.92 -9.61 -9.09
CA PRO A 411 -29.95 -10.69 -8.93
C PRO A 411 -28.62 -10.21 -8.28
N PHE A 412 -28.10 -9.05 -8.69
CA PHE A 412 -26.87 -8.47 -8.11
C PHE A 412 -27.06 -8.17 -6.63
N ARG A 413 -28.14 -7.48 -6.25
CA ARG A 413 -28.47 -7.19 -4.85
C ARG A 413 -28.54 -8.47 -4.00
N ARG A 414 -29.26 -9.50 -4.45
CA ARG A 414 -29.37 -10.79 -3.73
C ARG A 414 -28.00 -11.43 -3.54
N MET A 415 -27.15 -11.39 -4.57
CA MET A 415 -25.79 -11.92 -4.52
C MET A 415 -24.95 -11.18 -3.49
N LEU A 416 -24.97 -9.82 -3.45
CA LEU A 416 -24.24 -9.01 -2.46
C LEU A 416 -24.62 -9.41 -1.03
N ILE A 417 -25.91 -9.47 -0.72
CA ILE A 417 -26.42 -9.83 0.62
C ILE A 417 -25.96 -11.24 1.01
N LYS A 418 -26.06 -12.21 0.08
CA LYS A 418 -25.63 -13.60 0.33
C LYS A 418 -24.13 -13.73 0.59
N LYS A 419 -23.32 -12.97 -0.16
CA LYS A 419 -21.83 -13.01 -0.06
C LYS A 419 -21.27 -12.19 1.10
N TRP A 420 -22.05 -11.32 1.72
CA TRP A 420 -21.59 -10.49 2.82
C TRP A 420 -21.29 -11.29 4.08
N LYS A 421 -20.00 -11.54 4.31
CA LYS A 421 -19.47 -12.24 5.49
C LYS A 421 -18.27 -11.45 6.05
N PRO A 422 -18.51 -10.36 6.80
CA PRO A 422 -17.44 -9.41 7.17
C PRO A 422 -16.30 -10.00 8.01
N ARG A 423 -16.51 -11.13 8.69
CA ARG A 423 -15.47 -11.79 9.49
C ARG A 423 -14.54 -12.69 8.68
N SER A 424 -15.03 -13.30 7.61
CA SER A 424 -14.28 -14.32 6.83
C SER A 424 -13.85 -13.87 5.44
N THR A 425 -14.30 -12.70 4.97
CA THR A 425 -13.97 -12.17 3.66
C THR A 425 -12.70 -11.33 3.74
N GLY A 426 -11.80 -11.45 2.78
CA GLY A 426 -10.57 -10.65 2.72
C GLY A 426 -10.82 -9.17 2.40
N THR A 427 -9.80 -8.35 2.64
CA THR A 427 -9.87 -6.88 2.66
C THR A 427 -10.53 -6.28 1.41
N ALA A 428 -10.04 -6.63 0.21
CA ALA A 428 -10.53 -6.03 -1.03
C ALA A 428 -11.99 -6.41 -1.33
N LEU A 429 -12.32 -7.70 -1.18
CA LEU A 429 -13.66 -8.20 -1.45
C LEU A 429 -14.67 -7.66 -0.44
N LYS A 430 -14.28 -7.54 0.82
CA LYS A 430 -15.09 -6.93 1.89
C LYS A 430 -15.47 -5.48 1.55
N ALA A 431 -14.49 -4.67 1.13
CA ALA A 431 -14.76 -3.30 0.70
C ALA A 431 -15.67 -3.25 -0.54
N ALA A 432 -15.41 -4.09 -1.55
CA ALA A 432 -16.19 -4.12 -2.79
C ALA A 432 -17.64 -4.55 -2.57
N LEU A 433 -17.90 -5.55 -1.73
CA LEU A 433 -19.25 -5.96 -1.36
C LEU A 433 -19.93 -4.90 -0.47
N GLY A 434 -19.20 -4.36 0.48
CA GLY A 434 -19.74 -3.42 1.46
C GLY A 434 -20.18 -2.09 0.87
N ARG A 435 -19.41 -1.52 -0.09
CA ARG A 435 -19.75 -0.22 -0.69
C ARG A 435 -21.20 -0.14 -1.21
N PRO A 436 -21.67 -1.00 -2.13
CA PRO A 436 -23.06 -0.96 -2.57
C PRO A 436 -24.06 -1.33 -1.47
N LEU A 437 -23.73 -2.29 -0.58
CA LEU A 437 -24.60 -2.68 0.51
C LEU A 437 -24.88 -1.54 1.49
N PHE A 438 -23.88 -0.73 1.79
CA PHE A 438 -23.96 0.38 2.73
C PHE A 438 -24.52 1.64 2.07
N ARG A 439 -24.13 1.95 0.83
CA ARG A 439 -24.64 3.10 0.08
C ARG A 439 -26.13 2.97 -0.19
N GLU A 440 -26.57 1.82 -0.73
CA GLU A 440 -27.96 1.55 -1.08
C GLU A 440 -28.78 1.03 0.11
N LYS A 441 -28.14 0.86 1.28
CA LYS A 441 -28.76 0.34 2.51
C LYS A 441 -29.56 -0.95 2.27
N TYR A 442 -28.93 -1.90 1.57
CA TYR A 442 -29.50 -3.22 1.37
C TYR A 442 -29.48 -4.09 2.62
N LEU A 443 -28.75 -3.66 3.65
CA LEU A 443 -28.73 -4.22 5.00
C LEU A 443 -29.59 -3.33 5.93
N ASP A 444 -30.07 -3.92 7.02
CA ASP A 444 -30.70 -3.14 8.10
C ASP A 444 -29.68 -2.30 8.87
N GLU A 445 -30.16 -1.30 9.61
CA GLU A 445 -29.31 -0.37 10.36
C GLU A 445 -28.39 -1.09 11.35
N ASN A 446 -28.87 -2.09 12.04
CA ASN A 446 -28.09 -2.83 13.04
C ASN A 446 -26.92 -3.58 12.40
N ARG A 447 -27.12 -4.21 11.24
CA ARG A 447 -26.06 -4.87 10.47
C ARG A 447 -25.02 -3.88 9.93
N ILE A 448 -25.45 -2.69 9.51
CA ILE A 448 -24.54 -1.63 9.08
C ILE A 448 -23.68 -1.17 10.27
N ARG A 449 -24.30 -0.83 11.40
CA ARG A 449 -23.59 -0.44 12.63
C ARG A 449 -22.63 -1.53 13.12
N TYR A 450 -23.12 -2.78 13.14
CA TYR A 450 -22.29 -3.92 13.50
C TYR A 450 -21.07 -4.05 12.59
N GLY A 451 -21.23 -3.92 11.27
CA GLY A 451 -20.12 -3.93 10.32
C GLY A 451 -19.11 -2.83 10.58
N LEU A 452 -19.54 -1.57 10.74
CA LEU A 452 -18.66 -0.43 11.00
C LEU A 452 -17.84 -0.58 12.30
N ARG A 453 -18.40 -1.22 13.34
CA ARG A 453 -17.74 -1.43 14.64
C ARG A 453 -16.82 -2.65 14.67
N THR A 454 -17.13 -3.72 13.91
CA THR A 454 -16.46 -5.03 14.05
C THR A 454 -15.43 -5.32 12.98
N ILE A 455 -15.46 -4.61 11.85
CA ILE A 455 -14.46 -4.76 10.79
C ILE A 455 -13.12 -4.20 11.30
N ARG A 456 -12.10 -5.07 11.36
CA ARG A 456 -10.77 -4.70 11.87
C ARG A 456 -9.97 -3.88 10.89
N GLU A 457 -10.09 -4.16 9.60
CA GLU A 457 -9.36 -3.48 8.53
C GLU A 457 -9.83 -2.03 8.42
N TRP A 458 -8.99 -1.12 8.89
CA TRP A 458 -9.29 0.31 8.92
C TRP A 458 -9.59 0.88 7.53
N TRP A 459 -8.89 0.41 6.50
CA TRP A 459 -9.14 0.84 5.13
C TRP A 459 -10.56 0.50 4.68
N VAL A 460 -11.05 -0.70 5.02
CA VAL A 460 -12.44 -1.10 4.73
C VAL A 460 -13.42 -0.20 5.46
N ARG A 461 -13.20 0.07 6.76
CA ARG A 461 -14.08 0.98 7.51
C ARG A 461 -14.11 2.37 6.89
N ALA A 462 -12.94 2.93 6.54
CA ALA A 462 -12.85 4.23 5.87
C ALA A 462 -13.65 4.28 4.56
N GLU A 463 -13.57 3.22 3.75
CA GLU A 463 -14.33 3.10 2.52
C GLU A 463 -15.85 2.97 2.78
N LEU A 464 -16.25 2.25 3.82
CA LEU A 464 -17.67 2.10 4.16
C LEU A 464 -18.27 3.41 4.72
N PHE A 465 -17.57 4.11 5.59
CA PHE A 465 -18.02 5.45 6.04
C PHE A 465 -18.19 6.41 4.85
N SER A 466 -17.29 6.35 3.88
CA SER A 466 -17.31 7.25 2.72
C SER A 466 -18.54 7.11 1.81
N VAL A 467 -19.26 6.02 1.89
CA VAL A 467 -20.42 5.75 1.02
C VAL A 467 -21.77 5.81 1.73
N LEU A 468 -21.78 6.13 3.04
CA LEU A 468 -23.04 6.26 3.78
C LEU A 468 -23.88 7.45 3.26
N THR A 469 -25.19 7.24 3.12
CA THR A 469 -26.15 8.24 2.68
C THR A 469 -27.37 8.26 3.60
N ASP A 470 -28.21 9.27 3.53
CA ASP A 470 -29.48 9.37 4.29
C ASP A 470 -30.64 8.58 3.70
N ALA A 471 -30.50 8.07 2.48
CA ALA A 471 -31.58 7.61 1.61
C ALA A 471 -32.56 6.55 2.15
N ARG A 472 -32.34 5.90 3.27
CA ARG A 472 -33.27 4.86 3.79
C ARG A 472 -33.63 4.92 5.26
N PHE A 473 -32.70 5.37 6.11
CA PHE A 473 -32.91 5.34 7.57
C PHE A 473 -33.24 6.71 8.16
N GLY A 474 -33.27 7.75 7.31
CA GLY A 474 -33.41 9.12 7.75
C GLY A 474 -32.08 9.73 8.22
N ILE A 475 -32.13 11.03 8.48
CA ILE A 475 -30.96 11.85 8.82
C ILE A 475 -30.36 11.44 10.17
N LYS A 476 -31.18 11.17 11.18
CA LYS A 476 -30.71 10.92 12.56
C LYS A 476 -29.86 9.65 12.72
N PRO A 477 -30.25 8.50 12.18
CA PRO A 477 -29.39 7.33 12.18
C PRO A 477 -28.06 7.53 11.44
N LEU A 478 -28.07 8.24 10.30
CA LEU A 478 -26.85 8.59 9.56
C LEU A 478 -25.95 9.48 10.42
N GLU A 479 -26.49 10.56 11.01
CA GLU A 479 -25.78 11.47 11.89
C GLU A 479 -25.11 10.72 13.05
N ASN A 480 -25.83 9.80 13.69
CA ASN A 480 -25.30 9.00 14.79
C ASN A 480 -24.13 8.11 14.35
N MET A 481 -24.26 7.39 13.21
CA MET A 481 -23.19 6.55 12.69
C MET A 481 -21.93 7.35 12.32
N LEU A 482 -22.10 8.50 11.67
CA LEU A 482 -20.98 9.36 11.30
C LEU A 482 -20.33 10.01 12.55
N ASN A 483 -21.13 10.37 13.55
CA ASN A 483 -20.62 10.84 14.83
C ASN A 483 -19.87 9.78 15.63
N GLU A 484 -20.16 8.49 15.46
CA GLU A 484 -19.32 7.40 15.95
C GLU A 484 -18.02 7.33 15.15
N GLY A 485 -18.10 7.45 13.83
CA GLY A 485 -16.93 7.35 12.93
C GLY A 485 -15.90 8.46 13.14
N ILE A 486 -16.29 9.71 13.36
CA ILE A 486 -15.34 10.83 13.65
C ILE A 486 -14.59 10.65 14.98
N ARG A 487 -14.92 9.63 15.76
CA ARG A 487 -14.26 9.24 17.01
C ARG A 487 -13.42 7.98 16.86
N ASP A 488 -13.34 7.42 15.66
CA ASP A 488 -12.48 6.25 15.39
C ASP A 488 -11.03 6.60 15.76
N GLN A 489 -10.31 5.60 16.22
CA GLN A 489 -8.92 5.77 16.66
C GLN A 489 -7.99 6.12 15.51
N LEU A 490 -8.30 5.63 14.29
CA LEU A 490 -7.47 5.85 13.11
C LEU A 490 -7.93 7.08 12.32
N GLY A 491 -6.98 7.98 12.06
CA GLY A 491 -7.22 9.26 11.41
C GLY A 491 -7.90 9.11 10.04
N ASP A 492 -7.50 8.15 9.22
CA ASP A 492 -8.10 7.91 7.90
C ASP A 492 -9.58 7.52 7.98
N VAL A 493 -9.98 6.74 8.99
CA VAL A 493 -11.39 6.37 9.24
C VAL A 493 -12.17 7.60 9.71
N ALA A 494 -11.62 8.32 10.68
CA ALA A 494 -12.25 9.50 11.26
C ALA A 494 -12.41 10.64 10.23
N LEU A 495 -11.42 10.84 9.35
CA LEU A 495 -11.50 11.78 8.25
C LEU A 495 -12.57 11.38 7.22
N SER A 496 -12.72 10.07 6.94
CA SER A 496 -13.77 9.59 6.05
C SER A 496 -15.17 9.88 6.59
N ALA A 497 -15.37 9.68 7.89
CA ALA A 497 -16.64 10.00 8.55
C ALA A 497 -16.89 11.52 8.63
N ALA A 498 -15.84 12.31 8.89
CA ALA A 498 -15.93 13.77 8.94
C ALA A 498 -16.28 14.37 7.57
N ASP A 499 -15.59 13.94 6.51
CA ASP A 499 -15.88 14.34 5.13
C ASP A 499 -17.35 14.04 4.77
N ARG A 500 -17.82 12.85 5.12
CA ARG A 500 -19.19 12.44 4.85
C ARG A 500 -20.22 13.19 5.70
N LEU A 501 -19.91 13.46 6.97
CA LEU A 501 -20.76 14.27 7.85
C LEU A 501 -20.94 15.68 7.29
N THR A 502 -19.85 16.30 6.89
CA THR A 502 -19.84 17.66 6.32
C THR A 502 -20.59 17.69 4.98
N SER A 503 -20.34 16.74 4.08
CA SER A 503 -20.99 16.64 2.77
C SER A 503 -22.52 16.49 2.86
N ASN A 504 -23.04 15.98 3.98
CA ASN A 504 -24.49 15.86 4.23
C ASN A 504 -25.03 17.01 5.12
N GLY A 505 -24.24 18.01 5.47
CA GLY A 505 -24.68 19.14 6.31
C GLY A 505 -25.10 18.73 7.71
N LEU A 506 -24.51 17.66 8.27
CA LEU A 506 -24.92 17.09 9.56
C LEU A 506 -24.11 17.70 10.74
N ASN A 507 -24.69 17.65 11.93
CA ASN A 507 -24.09 18.24 13.11
C ASN A 507 -23.12 17.31 13.82
N VAL A 508 -22.07 17.90 14.40
CA VAL A 508 -21.12 17.20 15.27
C VAL A 508 -21.70 17.09 16.67
N ALA A 509 -21.91 15.87 17.13
CA ALA A 509 -22.43 15.61 18.47
C ALA A 509 -21.38 15.90 19.55
N ARG A 510 -21.81 16.47 20.68
CA ARG A 510 -20.96 16.67 21.86
C ARG A 510 -20.81 15.35 22.65
N PRO A 511 -19.73 15.17 23.44
CA PRO A 511 -18.67 16.13 23.71
C PRO A 511 -17.59 16.14 22.61
N LEU A 512 -17.08 17.32 22.25
CA LEU A 512 -16.04 17.47 21.22
C LEU A 512 -14.69 16.85 21.63
N LYS A 513 -14.40 16.75 22.94
CA LYS A 513 -13.15 16.18 23.47
C LYS A 513 -12.89 14.72 23.07
N SER A 514 -13.92 13.98 22.66
CA SER A 514 -13.80 12.59 22.20
C SER A 514 -13.53 12.44 20.70
N LEU A 515 -13.44 13.55 19.95
CA LEU A 515 -13.15 13.52 18.52
C LEU A 515 -11.73 13.00 18.26
N ASN A 516 -11.57 12.27 17.17
CA ASN A 516 -10.24 12.03 16.63
C ASN A 516 -9.60 13.35 16.22
N LEU A 517 -8.32 13.54 16.52
CA LEU A 517 -7.64 14.81 16.27
C LEU A 517 -7.61 15.19 14.78
N ALA A 518 -7.43 14.20 13.89
CA ALA A 518 -7.44 14.44 12.44
C ALA A 518 -8.83 14.93 11.98
N ALA A 519 -9.91 14.27 12.44
CA ALA A 519 -11.28 14.72 12.16
C ALA A 519 -11.56 16.11 12.75
N ALA A 520 -11.13 16.37 13.99
CA ALA A 520 -11.32 17.68 14.63
C ALA A 520 -10.63 18.81 13.86
N ARG A 521 -9.40 18.58 13.37
CA ARG A 521 -8.67 19.57 12.54
C ARG A 521 -9.38 19.83 11.21
N ALA A 522 -9.83 18.76 10.52
CA ALA A 522 -10.59 18.89 9.28
C ALA A 522 -11.91 19.65 9.51
N LEU A 523 -12.68 19.29 10.53
CA LEU A 523 -13.94 19.96 10.88
C LEU A 523 -13.74 21.44 11.26
N ARG A 524 -12.63 21.77 11.92
CA ARG A 524 -12.28 23.17 12.20
C ARG A 524 -11.92 23.93 10.93
N GLN A 525 -11.12 23.34 10.05
CA GLN A 525 -10.73 23.96 8.78
C GLN A 525 -11.94 24.23 7.89
N LEU A 526 -12.95 23.36 7.95
CA LEU A 526 -14.22 23.50 7.25
C LEU A 526 -15.23 24.43 7.97
N GLY A 527 -14.86 25.03 9.10
CA GLY A 527 -15.72 25.95 9.86
C GLY A 527 -16.87 25.29 10.64
N ILE A 528 -16.90 23.96 10.72
CA ILE A 528 -17.98 23.19 11.40
C ILE A 528 -17.83 23.30 12.93
N ILE A 529 -16.62 23.34 13.44
CA ILE A 529 -16.33 23.60 14.85
C ILE A 529 -15.43 24.82 15.00
N SER A 530 -15.73 25.69 15.97
CA SER A 530 -15.01 26.95 16.19
C SER A 530 -13.67 26.76 16.92
N ARG A 531 -13.56 25.72 17.77
CA ARG A 531 -12.36 25.45 18.58
C ARG A 531 -11.99 23.99 18.53
N LEU A 532 -10.67 23.72 18.46
CA LEU A 532 -10.18 22.36 18.68
C LEU A 532 -10.47 21.93 20.12
N PRO A 533 -10.83 20.66 20.34
CA PRO A 533 -10.89 20.12 21.69
C PRO A 533 -9.56 20.36 22.39
N LYS A 534 -9.57 20.86 23.63
CA LYS A 534 -8.34 20.99 24.44
C LYS A 534 -7.67 19.62 24.52
N GLY A 535 -6.39 19.59 24.19
CA GLY A 535 -5.60 18.44 23.81
C GLY A 535 -5.83 17.16 24.60
N VAL A 536 -6.13 16.14 23.89
CA VAL A 536 -5.74 14.79 24.27
C VAL A 536 -4.49 14.49 23.46
N ASP A 537 -3.35 14.76 24.03
CA ASP A 537 -2.06 14.37 23.49
C ASP A 537 -2.03 12.85 23.23
N GLY A 538 -1.18 12.37 22.29
CA GLY A 538 -1.08 10.94 22.01
C GLY A 538 -0.80 10.11 23.26
N VAL A 539 0.03 10.65 24.18
CA VAL A 539 0.33 10.04 25.49
C VAL A 539 -0.91 10.03 26.38
N GLU A 540 -1.67 11.13 26.46
CA GLU A 540 -2.91 11.21 27.25
C GLU A 540 -3.99 10.26 26.70
N ARG A 541 -4.06 10.07 25.37
CA ARG A 541 -4.91 9.03 24.76
C ARG A 541 -4.45 7.61 25.11
N SER A 542 -3.15 7.34 25.08
CA SER A 542 -2.60 6.02 25.43
C SER A 542 -2.86 5.73 26.90
N LEU A 543 -2.64 6.71 27.78
CA LEU A 543 -2.94 6.58 29.19
C LEU A 543 -4.45 6.51 29.49
N SER A 544 -5.30 7.22 28.73
CA SER A 544 -6.75 7.09 28.84
C SER A 544 -7.26 5.75 28.33
N ARG A 545 -6.58 5.13 27.36
CA ARG A 545 -6.83 3.75 26.91
C ARG A 545 -6.44 2.75 28.00
N LEU A 546 -5.27 2.92 28.61
CA LEU A 546 -4.83 2.09 29.72
C LEU A 546 -5.78 2.17 30.93
N VAL A 547 -6.40 3.33 31.17
CA VAL A 547 -7.26 3.56 32.36
C VAL A 547 -8.77 3.45 32.04
N GLY A 548 -9.16 2.95 30.88
CA GLY A 548 -10.50 2.37 30.79
C GLY A 548 -11.60 3.13 30.08
N GLN A 549 -11.34 4.06 29.15
CA GLN A 549 -12.43 4.63 28.36
C GLN A 549 -12.62 4.01 26.96
N ALA A 550 -11.70 3.14 26.49
CA ALA A 550 -11.74 2.62 25.13
C ALA A 550 -11.68 1.08 25.00
N THR A 551 -11.50 0.32 26.08
CA THR A 551 -11.22 -1.13 26.01
C THR A 551 -12.40 -2.03 26.33
N GLY A 552 -13.55 -1.49 26.74
CA GLY A 552 -14.66 -2.32 27.24
C GLY A 552 -14.37 -3.05 28.56
N VAL A 553 -13.20 -2.83 29.16
CA VAL A 553 -12.82 -3.41 30.45
C VAL A 553 -13.44 -2.60 31.58
N ASN A 554 -14.12 -3.27 32.50
CA ASN A 554 -14.62 -2.65 33.71
C ASN A 554 -13.48 -2.48 34.74
N TRP A 555 -12.70 -1.43 34.63
CA TRP A 555 -11.55 -1.17 35.50
C TRP A 555 -11.89 -1.03 36.98
N ARG A 556 -13.11 -0.61 37.30
CA ARG A 556 -13.58 -0.60 38.69
C ARG A 556 -13.69 -2.01 39.25
N ALA A 557 -14.14 -2.97 38.42
CA ALA A 557 -14.18 -4.37 38.81
C ALA A 557 -12.76 -4.95 38.93
N VAL A 558 -11.86 -4.63 37.98
CA VAL A 558 -10.46 -5.11 38.00
C VAL A 558 -9.72 -4.59 39.23
N PHE A 559 -9.75 -3.31 39.53
CA PHE A 559 -9.01 -2.71 40.63
C PHE A 559 -9.76 -2.77 41.97
N GLY A 560 -11.06 -2.98 41.97
CA GLY A 560 -11.88 -3.08 43.18
C GLY A 560 -11.64 -1.92 44.17
N ARG A 561 -11.27 -2.23 45.41
CA ARG A 561 -10.99 -1.22 46.43
C ARG A 561 -9.82 -0.28 46.08
N ASN A 562 -8.92 -0.68 45.19
CA ASN A 562 -7.75 0.09 44.77
C ASN A 562 -8.01 0.96 43.53
N TYR A 563 -9.23 0.99 43.03
CA TYR A 563 -9.56 1.78 41.82
C TYR A 563 -9.17 3.27 41.96
N LYS A 564 -9.46 3.89 43.13
CA LYS A 564 -9.08 5.29 43.39
C LYS A 564 -7.56 5.50 43.41
N GLN A 565 -6.78 4.52 43.86
CA GLN A 565 -5.32 4.57 43.84
C GLN A 565 -4.80 4.46 42.40
N ALA A 566 -5.32 3.52 41.60
CA ALA A 566 -4.97 3.35 40.21
C ALA A 566 -5.33 4.61 39.39
N GLU A 567 -6.48 5.20 39.63
CA GLU A 567 -6.92 6.45 38.99
C GLU A 567 -5.97 7.63 39.34
N LYS A 568 -5.58 7.78 40.61
CA LYS A 568 -4.60 8.79 41.03
C LYS A 568 -3.24 8.57 40.37
N GLN A 569 -2.76 7.32 40.31
CA GLN A 569 -1.48 6.98 39.68
C GLN A 569 -1.51 7.26 38.17
N ALA A 570 -2.60 6.95 37.50
CA ALA A 570 -2.77 7.27 36.09
C ALA A 570 -2.80 8.79 35.81
N VAL A 571 -3.45 9.57 36.70
CA VAL A 571 -3.44 11.05 36.62
C VAL A 571 -2.03 11.58 36.84
N PHE A 572 -1.28 11.01 37.79
CA PHE A 572 0.11 11.38 38.06
C PHE A 572 1.04 11.05 36.89
N CYS A 573 0.92 9.86 36.29
CA CYS A 573 1.64 9.52 35.07
C CYS A 573 1.35 10.52 33.93
N ARG A 574 0.10 10.95 33.77
CA ARG A 574 -0.26 11.96 32.77
C ARG A 574 0.45 13.30 32.99
N ALA A 575 0.49 13.77 34.24
CA ALA A 575 1.13 15.02 34.60
C ALA A 575 2.64 15.00 34.32
N LEU A 576 3.29 13.84 34.53
CA LEU A 576 4.73 13.67 34.33
C LEU A 576 5.11 13.43 32.86
N ALA A 577 4.22 12.86 32.05
CA ALA A 577 4.51 12.53 30.66
C ALA A 577 4.95 13.73 29.80
N GLU A 578 4.53 14.95 30.19
CA GLU A 578 4.87 16.19 29.48
C GLU A 578 6.05 16.95 30.09
N THR A 579 6.40 16.65 31.35
CA THR A 579 7.35 17.47 32.12
C THR A 579 8.64 16.74 32.45
N ASP A 580 8.62 15.42 32.69
CA ASP A 580 9.78 14.65 33.10
C ASP A 580 9.66 13.18 32.65
N ALA A 581 10.43 12.83 31.61
CA ALA A 581 10.42 11.48 31.02
C ALA A 581 10.88 10.40 32.00
N THR A 582 11.87 10.68 32.88
CA THR A 582 12.39 9.72 33.86
C THR A 582 11.38 9.48 34.97
N ALA A 583 10.80 10.54 35.49
CA ALA A 583 9.73 10.43 36.50
C ALA A 583 8.47 9.76 35.92
N PHE A 584 8.16 9.99 34.63
CA PHE A 584 7.08 9.30 33.94
C PHE A 584 7.29 7.79 33.87
N VAL A 585 8.49 7.32 33.47
CA VAL A 585 8.80 5.89 33.38
C VAL A 585 8.64 5.23 34.76
N ASN A 586 9.19 5.83 35.82
CA ASN A 586 9.05 5.33 37.18
C ASN A 586 7.58 5.29 37.64
N ALA A 587 6.80 6.30 37.34
CA ALA A 587 5.39 6.36 37.68
C ALA A 587 4.55 5.34 36.89
N ALA A 588 4.90 5.11 35.63
CA ALA A 588 4.26 4.10 34.76
C ALA A 588 4.57 2.68 35.24
N ASP A 589 5.78 2.44 35.72
CA ASP A 589 6.21 1.16 36.29
C ASP A 589 5.42 0.82 37.56
N VAL A 590 5.24 1.79 38.47
CA VAL A 590 4.37 1.64 39.66
C VAL A 590 2.92 1.35 39.27
N PHE A 591 2.41 1.97 38.20
CA PHE A 591 1.06 1.71 37.69
C PHE A 591 0.96 0.29 37.10
N HIS A 592 1.97 -0.13 36.36
CA HIS A 592 2.09 -1.46 35.77
C HIS A 592 2.11 -2.55 36.85
N ASP A 593 2.91 -2.36 37.89
CA ASP A 593 2.96 -3.28 39.04
C ASP A 593 1.61 -3.40 39.76
N LEU A 594 0.91 -2.26 39.90
CA LEU A 594 -0.42 -2.25 40.49
C LEU A 594 -1.42 -3.04 39.61
N LEU A 595 -1.32 -2.93 38.30
CA LEU A 595 -2.13 -3.66 37.31
C LEU A 595 -1.81 -5.14 37.34
N LEU A 596 -0.54 -5.52 37.28
CA LEU A 596 -0.08 -6.91 37.28
C LEU A 596 -0.46 -7.61 38.60
N SER A 597 -0.30 -6.94 39.74
CA SER A 597 -0.69 -7.50 41.05
C SER A 597 -2.18 -7.84 41.13
N ARG A 598 -3.01 -7.14 40.33
CA ARG A 598 -4.46 -7.38 40.29
C ARG A 598 -4.84 -8.48 39.29
N LEU A 599 -4.24 -8.45 38.08
CA LEU A 599 -4.42 -9.51 37.09
C LEU A 599 -3.98 -10.85 37.67
N TYR A 600 -2.87 -10.87 38.41
CA TYR A 600 -2.36 -12.06 39.13
C TYR A 600 -3.35 -12.63 40.15
N LYS A 601 -4.09 -11.78 40.87
CA LYS A 601 -5.12 -12.23 41.81
C LYS A 601 -6.35 -12.83 41.15
N HIS A 602 -6.61 -12.44 39.88
CA HIS A 602 -7.76 -12.93 39.12
C HIS A 602 -7.43 -14.18 38.29
N ASP A 603 -6.19 -14.33 37.85
CA ASP A 603 -5.71 -15.48 37.09
C ASP A 603 -4.24 -15.81 37.44
N PRO A 604 -4.00 -16.74 38.36
CA PRO A 604 -2.64 -17.16 38.76
C PRO A 604 -1.80 -17.77 37.63
N HIS A 605 -2.43 -18.26 36.54
CA HIS A 605 -1.71 -18.82 35.38
C HIS A 605 -1.05 -17.77 34.50
N LEU A 606 -1.50 -16.51 34.52
CA LEU A 606 -0.84 -15.39 33.85
C LEU A 606 0.54 -15.04 34.41
N ALA A 607 0.85 -15.48 35.64
CA ALA A 607 2.16 -15.25 36.27
C ALA A 607 3.31 -15.96 35.56
N TYR A 608 3.08 -17.13 34.98
CA TYR A 608 4.14 -17.90 34.32
C TYR A 608 4.49 -17.38 32.93
N THR A 609 3.62 -16.63 32.29
CA THR A 609 3.85 -16.11 30.94
C THR A 609 4.51 -14.73 30.92
N CYS A 610 4.42 -13.96 32.01
CA CYS A 610 4.99 -12.59 32.06
C CYS A 610 6.46 -12.54 32.50
N TRP A 611 7.04 -13.62 33.06
CA TRP A 611 8.46 -13.70 33.46
C TRP A 611 9.37 -14.32 32.39
N ALA A 612 8.84 -14.69 31.23
CA ALA A 612 9.57 -15.35 30.14
C ALA A 612 9.75 -14.46 28.90
N VAL A 613 9.52 -13.13 29.02
CA VAL A 613 9.78 -12.17 27.92
C VAL A 613 10.82 -11.15 28.35
#